data_97c08e232a8853f7bf83ee5d3b2f4668
#
_entry.id   97c08e232a8853f7bf83ee5d3b2f4668
#
_cell.length_a   1.000
_cell.length_b   1.000
_cell.length_c   1.000
_cell.angle_alpha   90.00
_cell.angle_beta   90.00
_cell.angle_gamma   90.00
#
_symmetry.space_group_name_H-M   'P 1'
#
loop_
_entity.id
_entity.type
_entity.pdbx_description
1 polymer ?
#
loop_
_entity_poly.entity_id
_entity_poly.type
_entity_poly.pdbx_seq_one_letter_code
_entity_poly.pdbx_strand_id
1 'polypeptide(L)'
;YKRQVHQLTSIVFNNTDTILISSLCGLASASVYTIYMLFFSNIEKLFYSIVNSISFRLGQLFYVEPEKFKRLYRLYDALYLSAAFALFTTVAVFLMPIIALYTSGVTDAEYLDTRLLVLFTAVELLSSAKQPSGMLLNISGRFEETRQQALIEMGINLLVSVMSVLRFGIAGCLFGTLAAHLYRYTALILFTRTKVLGESPVGDFVRLGVNGLLCFVLLYLLGFDRCYGGGYLMAVSYTHLRAHETSLHL
;
A
#
# COMPACT_ATOMS: atom_id res chain seq x y z
N TYR A 1 22.98 8.55 18.82
CA TYR A 1 23.33 9.18 17.53
C TYR A 1 22.95 8.30 16.33
N LYS A 2 23.35 7.02 16.27
CA LYS A 2 23.01 6.12 15.16
C LYS A 2 21.50 5.88 14.98
N ARG A 3 20.73 5.76 16.09
CA ARG A 3 19.26 5.63 16.05
C ARG A 3 18.56 6.89 15.54
N GLN A 4 19.05 8.07 15.91
CA GLN A 4 18.48 9.36 15.47
C GLN A 4 18.70 9.58 13.97
N VAL A 5 19.88 9.27 13.45
CA VAL A 5 20.15 9.31 11.99
C VAL A 5 19.22 8.37 11.22
N HIS A 6 19.01 7.15 11.73
CA HIS A 6 18.08 6.19 11.13
C HIS A 6 16.63 6.70 11.13
N GLN A 7 16.19 7.33 12.23
CA GLN A 7 14.85 7.93 12.30
C GLN A 7 14.69 9.11 11.35
N LEU A 8 15.66 10.01 11.28
CA LEU A 8 15.65 11.13 10.35
C LEU A 8 15.63 10.65 8.88
N THR A 9 16.45 9.65 8.55
CA THR A 9 16.48 9.06 7.22
C THR A 9 15.12 8.45 6.85
N SER A 10 14.46 7.75 7.77
CA SER A 10 13.14 7.17 7.50
C SER A 10 12.04 8.23 7.37
N ILE A 11 12.10 9.33 8.15
CA ILE A 11 11.14 10.43 8.05
C ILE A 11 11.30 11.14 6.70
N VAL A 12 12.52 11.46 6.29
CA VAL A 12 12.79 12.09 5.00
C VAL A 12 12.32 11.17 3.88
N PHE A 13 12.65 9.89 3.96
CA PHE A 13 12.28 8.90 2.94
C PHE A 13 10.76 8.75 2.81
N ASN A 14 10.03 8.63 3.92
CA ASN A 14 8.57 8.47 3.91
C ASN A 14 7.83 9.74 3.42
N ASN A 15 8.47 10.90 3.44
CA ASN A 15 7.89 12.15 2.94
C ASN A 15 8.47 12.60 1.60
N THR A 16 9.39 11.85 1.00
CA THR A 16 10.04 12.22 -0.26
C THR A 16 9.02 12.42 -1.37
N ASP A 17 8.02 11.56 -1.46
CA ASP A 17 6.97 11.65 -2.48
C ASP A 17 6.16 12.94 -2.34
N THR A 18 5.76 13.29 -1.11
CA THR A 18 5.01 14.53 -0.84
C THR A 18 5.86 15.77 -1.14
N ILE A 19 7.15 15.76 -0.76
CA ILE A 19 8.09 16.84 -1.06
C ILE A 19 8.29 17.00 -2.57
N LEU A 20 8.46 15.89 -3.28
CA LEU A 20 8.64 15.86 -4.72
C LEU A 20 7.40 16.43 -5.44
N ILE A 21 6.21 15.96 -5.07
CA ILE A 21 4.95 16.41 -5.66
C ILE A 21 4.71 17.88 -5.35
N SER A 22 4.89 18.32 -4.10
CA SER A 22 4.68 19.72 -3.73
C SER A 22 5.63 20.67 -4.47
N SER A 23 6.87 20.23 -4.69
CA SER A 23 7.90 21.05 -5.36
C SER A 23 7.72 21.10 -6.88
N LEU A 24 7.28 19.99 -7.53
CA LEU A 24 7.21 19.90 -8.99
C LEU A 24 5.79 20.05 -9.54
N CYS A 25 4.75 19.67 -8.79
CA CYS A 25 3.35 19.71 -9.22
C CYS A 25 2.52 20.75 -8.45
N GLY A 26 3.07 21.36 -7.41
CA GLY A 26 2.40 22.36 -6.58
C GLY A 26 1.60 21.79 -5.41
N LEU A 27 1.15 22.70 -4.53
CA LEU A 27 0.51 22.33 -3.26
C LEU A 27 -0.86 21.67 -3.44
N ALA A 28 -1.64 22.06 -4.44
CA ALA A 28 -2.92 21.44 -4.74
C ALA A 28 -2.76 19.96 -5.09
N SER A 29 -1.75 19.60 -5.89
CA SER A 29 -1.41 18.21 -6.20
C SER A 29 -0.93 17.43 -4.96
N ALA A 30 -0.16 18.07 -4.09
CA ALA A 30 0.28 17.47 -2.85
C ALA A 30 -0.88 17.22 -1.88
N SER A 31 -1.91 18.10 -1.83
CA SER A 31 -3.10 17.87 -1.01
C SER A 31 -3.91 16.67 -1.51
N VAL A 32 -4.09 16.52 -2.82
CA VAL A 32 -4.73 15.33 -3.41
C VAL A 32 -3.98 14.06 -3.03
N TYR A 33 -2.66 14.02 -3.26
CA TYR A 33 -1.82 12.85 -2.88
C TYR A 33 -1.95 12.51 -1.40
N THR A 34 -1.89 13.52 -0.54
CA THR A 34 -1.92 13.34 0.93
C THR A 34 -3.25 12.77 1.42
N ILE A 35 -4.38 13.10 0.79
CA ILE A 35 -5.68 12.53 1.15
C ILE A 35 -5.72 11.03 0.86
N TYR A 36 -5.32 10.59 -0.32
CA TYR A 36 -5.23 9.15 -0.62
C TYR A 36 -4.28 8.45 0.35
N MET A 37 -3.08 9.01 0.53
CA MET A 37 -2.08 8.46 1.46
C MET A 37 -2.62 8.38 2.90
N LEU A 38 -3.41 9.36 3.36
CA LEU A 38 -4.00 9.37 4.69
C LEU A 38 -4.88 8.14 4.92
N PHE A 39 -5.78 7.83 3.99
CA PHE A 39 -6.67 6.69 4.12
C PHE A 39 -5.91 5.38 4.05
N PHE A 40 -5.11 5.17 3.02
CA PHE A 40 -4.37 3.92 2.83
C PHE A 40 -3.40 3.66 3.98
N SER A 41 -2.57 4.63 4.38
CA SER A 41 -1.58 4.44 5.44
C SER A 41 -2.19 4.17 6.81
N ASN A 42 -3.35 4.75 7.13
CA ASN A 42 -4.01 4.47 8.41
C ASN A 42 -4.62 3.06 8.43
N ILE A 43 -5.19 2.61 7.31
CA ILE A 43 -5.70 1.25 7.17
C ILE A 43 -4.56 0.23 7.23
N GLU A 44 -3.44 0.50 6.55
CA GLU A 44 -2.23 -0.33 6.63
C GLU A 44 -1.73 -0.44 8.07
N LYS A 45 -1.63 0.67 8.80
CA LYS A 45 -1.17 0.68 10.20
C LYS A 45 -2.09 -0.14 11.11
N LEU A 46 -3.41 -0.01 10.95
CA LEU A 46 -4.38 -0.80 11.71
C LEU A 46 -4.24 -2.28 11.42
N PHE A 47 -4.17 -2.66 10.15
CA PHE A 47 -3.98 -4.05 9.74
C PHE A 47 -2.66 -4.63 10.27
N TYR A 48 -1.55 -3.90 10.11
CA TYR A 48 -0.25 -4.28 10.63
C TYR A 48 -0.24 -4.45 12.15
N SER A 49 -0.90 -3.57 12.89
CA SER A 49 -1.00 -3.65 14.35
C SER A 49 -1.66 -4.95 14.82
N ILE A 50 -2.77 -5.35 14.16
CA ILE A 50 -3.47 -6.60 14.48
C ILE A 50 -2.57 -7.82 14.22
N VAL A 51 -1.84 -7.81 13.12
CA VAL A 51 -1.07 -8.99 12.66
C VAL A 51 0.29 -9.07 13.34
N ASN A 52 0.86 -7.95 13.78
CA ASN A 52 2.21 -7.91 14.38
C ASN A 52 2.31 -8.75 15.67
N SER A 53 1.22 -8.93 16.40
CA SER A 53 1.18 -9.80 17.59
C SER A 53 1.58 -11.26 17.32
N ILE A 54 1.39 -11.73 16.09
CA ILE A 54 1.73 -13.10 15.66
C ILE A 54 3.24 -13.23 15.46
N SER A 55 3.93 -12.17 15.07
CA SER A 55 5.37 -12.18 14.75
C SER A 55 6.23 -12.62 15.94
N PHE A 56 5.83 -12.20 17.15
CA PHE A 56 6.56 -12.57 18.37
C PHE A 56 6.51 -14.09 18.64
N ARG A 57 5.34 -14.71 18.50
CA ARG A 57 5.20 -16.16 18.66
C ARG A 57 5.94 -16.96 17.60
N LEU A 58 5.87 -16.51 16.35
CA LEU A 58 6.63 -17.11 15.25
C LEU A 58 8.14 -16.97 15.49
N GLY A 59 8.60 -15.83 16.02
CA GLY A 59 10.00 -15.62 16.37
C GLY A 59 10.53 -16.61 17.42
N GLN A 60 9.74 -16.93 18.44
CA GLN A 60 10.10 -17.96 19.42
C GLN A 60 10.22 -19.35 18.78
N LEU A 61 9.27 -19.71 17.91
CA LEU A 61 9.27 -21.02 17.24
C LEU A 61 10.42 -21.18 16.25
N PHE A 62 10.91 -20.12 15.66
CA PHE A 62 12.00 -20.16 14.68
C PHE A 62 13.26 -20.83 15.23
N TYR A 63 13.59 -20.57 16.51
CA TYR A 63 14.78 -21.12 17.16
C TYR A 63 14.53 -22.41 17.93
N VAL A 64 13.28 -22.66 18.40
CA VAL A 64 12.98 -23.82 19.27
C VAL A 64 12.45 -25.00 18.47
N GLU A 65 11.56 -24.77 17.50
CA GLU A 65 10.89 -25.82 16.71
C GLU A 65 10.87 -25.43 15.21
N PRO A 66 11.99 -25.53 14.47
CA PRO A 66 12.11 -25.00 13.10
C PRO A 66 11.07 -25.59 12.11
N GLU A 67 10.75 -26.87 12.22
CA GLU A 67 9.79 -27.52 11.31
C GLU A 67 8.35 -27.05 11.56
N LYS A 68 7.98 -26.87 12.82
CA LYS A 68 6.70 -26.29 13.20
C LYS A 68 6.61 -24.82 12.78
N PHE A 69 7.71 -24.08 12.94
CA PHE A 69 7.83 -22.72 12.45
C PHE A 69 7.54 -22.63 10.95
N LYS A 70 8.21 -23.43 10.10
CA LYS A 70 8.02 -23.42 8.64
C LYS A 70 6.55 -23.67 8.27
N ARG A 71 5.90 -24.64 8.93
CA ARG A 71 4.49 -24.94 8.68
C ARG A 71 3.57 -23.78 9.04
N LEU A 72 3.77 -23.18 10.23
CA LEU A 72 2.95 -22.06 10.71
C LEU A 72 3.24 -20.78 9.93
N TYR A 73 4.49 -20.54 9.55
CA TYR A 73 4.87 -19.39 8.73
C TYR A 73 4.23 -19.44 7.34
N ARG A 74 4.20 -20.61 6.68
CA ARG A 74 3.51 -20.78 5.38
C ARG A 74 2.01 -20.50 5.49
N LEU A 75 1.37 -20.95 6.56
CA LEU A 75 -0.04 -20.67 6.82
C LEU A 75 -0.26 -19.17 7.08
N TYR A 76 0.56 -18.57 7.94
CA TYR A 76 0.53 -17.14 8.22
C TYR A 76 0.69 -16.31 6.94
N ASP A 77 1.71 -16.60 6.14
CA ASP A 77 2.01 -15.89 4.91
C ASP A 77 0.83 -15.95 3.90
N ALA A 78 0.23 -17.14 3.73
CA ALA A 78 -0.94 -17.30 2.87
C ALA A 78 -2.16 -16.53 3.38
N LEU A 79 -2.49 -16.62 4.66
CA LEU A 79 -3.61 -15.92 5.27
C LEU A 79 -3.40 -14.40 5.29
N TYR A 80 -2.18 -13.95 5.61
CA TYR A 80 -1.84 -12.54 5.61
C TYR A 80 -2.03 -11.92 4.23
N LEU A 81 -1.46 -12.55 3.20
CA LEU A 81 -1.55 -12.05 1.83
C LEU A 81 -3.01 -11.98 1.36
N SER A 82 -3.79 -13.05 1.58
CA SER A 82 -5.20 -13.07 1.18
C SER A 82 -6.03 -12.04 1.93
N ALA A 83 -5.79 -11.88 3.24
CA ALA A 83 -6.48 -10.88 4.05
C ALA A 83 -6.13 -9.43 3.64
N ALA A 84 -4.85 -9.16 3.33
CA ALA A 84 -4.41 -7.86 2.83
C ALA A 84 -5.07 -7.53 1.49
N PHE A 85 -5.09 -8.48 0.55
CA PHE A 85 -5.74 -8.28 -0.75
C PHE A 85 -7.25 -8.06 -0.61
N ALA A 86 -7.95 -8.84 0.21
CA ALA A 86 -9.37 -8.63 0.49
C ALA A 86 -9.64 -7.25 1.10
N LEU A 87 -8.82 -6.84 2.08
CA LEU A 87 -8.93 -5.54 2.74
C LEU A 87 -8.75 -4.39 1.75
N PHE A 88 -7.62 -4.35 1.02
CA PHE A 88 -7.33 -3.23 0.12
C PHE A 88 -8.23 -3.22 -1.12
N THR A 89 -8.72 -4.37 -1.58
CA THR A 89 -9.76 -4.42 -2.61
C THR A 89 -11.05 -3.78 -2.10
N THR A 90 -11.46 -4.10 -0.86
CA THR A 90 -12.63 -3.49 -0.22
C THR A 90 -12.45 -1.97 -0.07
N VAL A 91 -11.27 -1.53 0.39
CA VAL A 91 -10.92 -0.11 0.48
C VAL A 91 -11.05 0.57 -0.88
N ALA A 92 -10.51 -0.03 -1.93
CA ALA A 92 -10.59 0.52 -3.29
C ALA A 92 -12.04 0.74 -3.76
N VAL A 93 -12.95 -0.16 -3.39
CA VAL A 93 -14.38 -0.03 -3.75
C VAL A 93 -15.04 1.15 -3.01
N PHE A 94 -14.74 1.33 -1.73
CA PHE A 94 -15.46 2.32 -0.90
C PHE A 94 -14.75 3.67 -0.77
N LEU A 95 -13.49 3.79 -1.17
CA LEU A 95 -12.68 4.98 -0.89
C LEU A 95 -13.15 6.22 -1.64
N MET A 96 -13.56 6.11 -2.91
CA MET A 96 -14.00 7.29 -3.67
C MET A 96 -15.23 7.98 -3.08
N PRO A 97 -16.32 7.27 -2.74
CA PRO A 97 -17.44 7.89 -2.02
C PRO A 97 -17.01 8.56 -0.72
N ILE A 98 -16.07 7.96 0.02
CA ILE A 98 -15.54 8.54 1.25
C ILE A 98 -14.75 9.82 0.98
N ILE A 99 -13.87 9.82 -0.04
CA ILE A 99 -13.13 11.04 -0.45
C ILE A 99 -14.12 12.11 -0.90
N ALA A 100 -15.13 11.78 -1.70
CA ALA A 100 -16.16 12.73 -2.14
C ALA A 100 -16.88 13.39 -0.96
N LEU A 101 -17.22 12.62 0.05
CA LEU A 101 -17.83 13.12 1.28
C LEU A 101 -16.85 14.00 2.08
N TYR A 102 -15.61 13.53 2.24
CA TYR A 102 -14.57 14.23 3.01
C TYR A 102 -14.16 15.57 2.39
N THR A 103 -14.14 15.65 1.06
CA THR A 103 -13.76 16.86 0.30
C THR A 103 -14.97 17.68 -0.12
N SER A 104 -16.17 17.37 0.40
CA SER A 104 -17.38 18.12 0.08
C SER A 104 -17.23 19.57 0.51
N GLY A 105 -17.39 20.52 -0.45
CA GLY A 105 -17.21 21.96 -0.19
C GLY A 105 -15.76 22.47 -0.37
N VAL A 106 -14.80 21.63 -0.66
CA VAL A 106 -13.42 22.00 -1.01
C VAL A 106 -13.32 22.11 -2.53
N THR A 107 -12.87 23.25 -3.04
CA THR A 107 -12.85 23.56 -4.49
C THR A 107 -11.47 23.93 -5.02
N ASP A 108 -10.42 23.70 -4.23
CA ASP A 108 -9.03 24.06 -4.57
C ASP A 108 -8.33 23.08 -5.51
N ALA A 109 -8.86 21.83 -5.57
CA ALA A 109 -8.33 20.77 -6.43
C ALA A 109 -9.42 19.75 -6.79
N GLU A 110 -9.17 18.96 -7.85
CA GLU A 110 -9.98 17.79 -8.18
C GLU A 110 -9.45 16.56 -7.42
N TYR A 111 -10.20 16.13 -6.39
CA TYR A 111 -9.79 15.04 -5.51
C TYR A 111 -10.18 13.65 -6.01
N LEU A 112 -11.13 13.55 -6.95
CA LEU A 112 -11.67 12.28 -7.42
C LEU A 112 -10.96 11.82 -8.70
N ASP A 113 -9.86 11.10 -8.56
CA ASP A 113 -9.11 10.52 -9.68
C ASP A 113 -9.01 8.99 -9.52
N THR A 114 -9.74 8.27 -10.37
CA THR A 114 -9.75 6.81 -10.42
C THR A 114 -8.35 6.22 -10.70
N ARG A 115 -7.52 6.92 -11.48
CA ARG A 115 -6.15 6.46 -11.78
C ARG A 115 -5.29 6.45 -10.52
N LEU A 116 -5.42 7.48 -9.69
CA LEU A 116 -4.72 7.55 -8.41
C LEU A 116 -5.18 6.44 -7.47
N LEU A 117 -6.50 6.19 -7.39
CA LEU A 117 -7.04 5.11 -6.58
C LEU A 117 -6.46 3.75 -6.96
N VAL A 118 -6.43 3.43 -8.26
CA VAL A 118 -5.86 2.16 -8.76
C VAL A 118 -4.37 2.06 -8.43
N LEU A 119 -3.61 3.14 -8.65
CA LEU A 119 -2.18 3.15 -8.37
C LEU A 119 -1.88 3.03 -6.88
N PHE A 120 -2.57 3.77 -6.00
CA PHE A 120 -2.43 3.63 -4.56
C PHE A 120 -2.79 2.22 -4.11
N THR A 121 -3.89 1.64 -4.61
CA THR A 121 -4.26 0.25 -4.29
C THR A 121 -3.16 -0.72 -4.70
N ALA A 122 -2.58 -0.59 -5.89
CA ALA A 122 -1.50 -1.45 -6.35
C ALA A 122 -0.23 -1.30 -5.50
N VAL A 123 0.13 -0.06 -5.11
CA VAL A 123 1.25 0.22 -4.20
C VAL A 123 1.05 -0.47 -2.86
N GLU A 124 -0.15 -0.34 -2.26
CA GLU A 124 -0.45 -0.93 -0.95
C GLU A 124 -0.52 -2.46 -0.98
N LEU A 125 -1.04 -3.04 -2.07
CA LEU A 125 -1.03 -4.49 -2.26
C LEU A 125 0.39 -5.04 -2.31
N LEU A 126 1.31 -4.38 -3.05
CA LEU A 126 2.72 -4.77 -3.09
C LEU A 126 3.46 -4.47 -1.77
N SER A 127 3.15 -3.35 -1.11
CA SER A 127 3.68 -3.03 0.22
C SER A 127 3.30 -4.13 1.22
N SER A 128 2.03 -4.52 1.24
CA SER A 128 1.57 -5.62 2.09
C SER A 128 2.20 -6.95 1.72
N ALA A 129 2.31 -7.28 0.44
CA ALA A 129 2.86 -8.56 -0.01
C ALA A 129 4.30 -8.81 0.46
N LYS A 130 5.11 -7.77 0.65
CA LYS A 130 6.49 -7.91 1.16
C LYS A 130 6.60 -8.07 2.68
N GLN A 131 5.54 -7.77 3.46
CA GLN A 131 5.58 -7.74 4.93
C GLN A 131 5.91 -9.10 5.58
N PRO A 132 5.34 -10.24 5.19
CA PRO A 132 5.72 -11.53 5.77
C PRO A 132 7.20 -11.86 5.60
N SER A 133 7.77 -11.56 4.43
CA SER A 133 9.22 -11.76 4.18
C SER A 133 10.07 -10.78 4.97
N GLY A 134 9.62 -9.54 5.15
CA GLY A 134 10.26 -8.56 6.04
C GLY A 134 10.24 -9.03 7.51
N MET A 135 9.13 -9.59 7.98
CA MET A 135 9.03 -10.19 9.31
C MET A 135 10.00 -11.36 9.47
N LEU A 136 10.09 -12.25 8.48
CA LEU A 136 11.04 -13.38 8.51
C LEU A 136 12.50 -12.90 8.55
N LEU A 137 12.81 -11.85 7.82
CA LEU A 137 14.13 -11.21 7.87
C LEU A 137 14.44 -10.68 9.27
N ASN A 138 13.44 -10.06 9.92
CA ASN A 138 13.55 -9.57 11.30
C ASN A 138 13.80 -10.71 12.29
N ILE A 139 13.02 -11.78 12.21
CA ILE A 139 13.13 -12.95 13.08
C ILE A 139 14.50 -13.64 12.92
N SER A 140 14.97 -13.79 11.68
CA SER A 140 16.26 -14.44 11.39
C SER A 140 17.49 -13.58 11.69
N GLY A 141 17.31 -12.28 11.96
CA GLY A 141 18.39 -11.33 12.23
C GLY A 141 19.32 -11.02 11.05
N ARG A 142 18.94 -11.39 9.83
CA ARG A 142 19.79 -11.32 8.63
C ARG A 142 19.66 -10.03 7.83
N PHE A 143 19.45 -8.89 8.51
CA PHE A 143 19.26 -7.57 7.85
C PHE A 143 20.47 -7.11 7.05
N GLU A 144 21.67 -7.38 7.53
CA GLU A 144 22.90 -6.92 6.88
C GLU A 144 23.01 -7.45 5.44
N GLU A 145 22.56 -8.70 5.20
CA GLU A 145 22.60 -9.34 3.90
C GLU A 145 21.65 -8.69 2.87
N THR A 146 20.60 -7.99 3.34
CA THR A 146 19.61 -7.34 2.47
C THR A 146 19.73 -5.81 2.44
N ARG A 147 20.74 -5.26 3.11
CA ARG A 147 20.98 -3.81 3.18
C ARG A 147 21.15 -3.17 1.82
N GLN A 148 21.94 -3.79 0.94
CA GLN A 148 22.15 -3.30 -0.42
C GLN A 148 20.85 -3.26 -1.23
N GLN A 149 20.00 -4.27 -1.06
CA GLN A 149 18.69 -4.32 -1.72
C GLN A 149 17.78 -3.16 -1.28
N ALA A 150 17.82 -2.77 0.02
CA ALA A 150 17.07 -1.61 0.52
C ALA A 150 17.59 -0.29 -0.08
N LEU A 151 18.89 -0.15 -0.26
CA LEU A 151 19.47 1.04 -0.94
C LEU A 151 19.09 1.09 -2.42
N ILE A 152 19.05 -0.04 -3.10
CA ILE A 152 18.60 -0.12 -4.51
C ILE A 152 17.11 0.22 -4.61
N GLU A 153 16.26 -0.31 -3.71
CA GLU A 153 14.83 0.05 -3.62
C GLU A 153 14.65 1.57 -3.54
N MET A 154 15.40 2.22 -2.64
CA MET A 154 15.39 3.67 -2.48
C MET A 154 15.84 4.40 -3.75
N GLY A 155 16.90 3.93 -4.40
CA GLY A 155 17.41 4.50 -5.64
C GLY A 155 16.40 4.38 -6.80
N ILE A 156 15.75 3.22 -6.94
CA ILE A 156 14.70 3.00 -7.94
C ILE A 156 13.52 3.94 -7.70
N ASN A 157 13.03 4.02 -6.44
CA ASN A 157 11.93 4.93 -6.08
C ASN A 157 12.26 6.36 -6.52
N LEU A 158 13.39 6.91 -6.06
CA LEU A 158 13.74 8.29 -6.33
C LEU A 158 13.94 8.56 -7.83
N LEU A 159 14.72 7.74 -8.53
CA LEU A 159 15.02 7.95 -9.94
C LEU A 159 13.77 7.85 -10.81
N VAL A 160 12.96 6.81 -10.62
CA VAL A 160 11.75 6.59 -11.42
C VAL A 160 10.70 7.66 -11.09
N SER A 161 10.53 8.03 -9.82
CA SER A 161 9.60 9.10 -9.41
C SER A 161 9.98 10.44 -10.03
N VAL A 162 11.24 10.87 -9.94
CA VAL A 162 11.69 12.14 -10.52
C VAL A 162 11.48 12.17 -12.03
N MET A 163 11.83 11.10 -12.74
CA MET A 163 11.67 11.03 -14.19
C MET A 163 10.20 11.00 -14.63
N SER A 164 9.37 10.30 -13.88
CA SER A 164 7.97 10.08 -14.23
C SER A 164 7.05 11.24 -13.81
N VAL A 165 7.37 11.90 -12.70
CA VAL A 165 6.57 13.03 -12.17
C VAL A 165 6.50 14.18 -13.16
N LEU A 166 7.59 14.42 -13.92
CA LEU A 166 7.64 15.47 -14.94
C LEU A 166 6.67 15.25 -16.11
N ARG A 167 6.25 14.00 -16.37
CA ARG A 167 5.31 13.65 -17.45
C ARG A 167 3.91 13.32 -16.96
N PHE A 168 3.80 12.69 -15.79
CA PHE A 168 2.55 12.08 -15.29
C PHE A 168 2.07 12.72 -13.98
N GLY A 169 2.74 13.77 -13.50
CA GLY A 169 2.36 14.41 -12.23
C GLY A 169 2.35 13.43 -11.05
N ILE A 170 1.30 13.46 -10.24
CA ILE A 170 1.13 12.59 -9.06
C ILE A 170 1.27 11.11 -9.41
N ALA A 171 0.66 10.67 -10.50
CA ALA A 171 0.74 9.28 -10.96
C ALA A 171 2.17 8.84 -11.24
N GLY A 172 3.04 9.76 -11.72
CA GLY A 172 4.45 9.48 -11.93
C GLY A 172 5.20 9.14 -10.66
N CYS A 173 4.89 9.78 -9.54
CA CYS A 173 5.46 9.45 -8.24
C CYS A 173 5.08 8.03 -7.80
N LEU A 174 3.80 7.67 -7.95
CA LEU A 174 3.31 6.33 -7.63
C LEU A 174 3.91 5.23 -8.51
N PHE A 175 4.25 5.53 -9.78
CA PHE A 175 5.00 4.58 -10.62
C PHE A 175 6.39 4.27 -10.05
N GLY A 176 7.10 5.27 -9.52
CA GLY A 176 8.37 5.05 -8.85
C GLY A 176 8.26 4.17 -7.61
N THR A 177 7.27 4.45 -6.77
CA THR A 177 6.98 3.66 -5.57
C THR A 177 6.57 2.23 -5.92
N LEU A 178 5.75 2.04 -6.96
CA LEU A 178 5.33 0.73 -7.43
C LEU A 178 6.53 -0.09 -7.94
N ALA A 179 7.41 0.51 -8.76
CA ALA A 179 8.61 -0.13 -9.27
C ALA A 179 9.57 -0.53 -8.14
N ALA A 180 9.77 0.34 -7.16
CA ALA A 180 10.59 0.07 -5.99
C ALA A 180 10.04 -1.09 -5.15
N HIS A 181 8.73 -1.10 -4.89
CA HIS A 181 8.08 -2.18 -4.15
C HIS A 181 8.11 -3.52 -4.90
N LEU A 182 7.95 -3.52 -6.21
CA LEU A 182 8.07 -4.72 -7.03
C LEU A 182 9.48 -5.31 -6.97
N TYR A 183 10.50 -4.45 -7.11
CA TYR A 183 11.89 -4.87 -6.92
C TYR A 183 12.11 -5.45 -5.51
N ARG A 184 11.67 -4.73 -4.48
CA ARG A 184 11.89 -5.14 -3.08
C ARG A 184 11.15 -6.44 -2.73
N TYR A 185 9.91 -6.59 -3.18
CA TYR A 185 9.15 -7.84 -3.04
C TYR A 185 9.91 -9.02 -3.63
N THR A 186 10.33 -8.89 -4.89
CA THR A 186 11.07 -9.95 -5.59
C THR A 186 12.38 -10.29 -4.86
N ALA A 187 13.16 -9.29 -4.49
CA ALA A 187 14.44 -9.49 -3.81
C ALA A 187 14.28 -10.14 -2.43
N LEU A 188 13.27 -9.71 -1.63
CA LEU A 188 13.00 -10.29 -0.31
C LEU A 188 12.50 -11.73 -0.40
N ILE A 189 11.56 -12.03 -1.30
CA ILE A 189 11.03 -13.38 -1.50
C ILE A 189 12.17 -14.34 -1.93
N LEU A 190 12.95 -13.93 -2.93
CA LEU A 190 14.10 -14.74 -3.37
C LEU A 190 15.05 -15.01 -2.20
N PHE A 191 15.41 -13.98 -1.43
CA PHE A 191 16.33 -14.14 -0.32
C PHE A 191 15.75 -15.01 0.80
N THR A 192 14.56 -14.68 1.29
CA THR A 192 13.97 -15.36 2.46
C THR A 192 13.60 -16.81 2.16
N ARG A 193 13.05 -17.10 0.98
CA ARG A 193 12.75 -18.49 0.60
C ARG A 193 13.99 -19.33 0.39
N THR A 194 14.96 -18.84 -0.39
CA THR A 194 16.14 -19.66 -0.71
C THR A 194 17.17 -19.72 0.42
N LYS A 195 17.45 -18.60 1.10
CA LYS A 195 18.54 -18.51 2.08
C LYS A 195 18.12 -18.73 3.53
N VAL A 196 16.83 -18.49 3.88
CA VAL A 196 16.35 -18.66 5.26
C VAL A 196 15.54 -19.96 5.39
N LEU A 197 14.60 -20.23 4.50
CA LEU A 197 13.73 -21.43 4.58
C LEU A 197 14.26 -22.63 3.80
N GLY A 198 15.10 -22.43 2.78
CA GLY A 198 15.55 -23.48 1.87
C GLY A 198 14.43 -23.99 0.94
N GLU A 199 13.47 -23.13 0.60
CA GLU A 199 12.28 -23.42 -0.20
C GLU A 199 12.31 -22.71 -1.55
N SER A 200 11.46 -23.16 -2.50
CA SER A 200 11.27 -22.49 -3.77
C SER A 200 10.37 -21.25 -3.63
N PRO A 201 10.72 -20.12 -4.25
CA PRO A 201 9.91 -18.89 -4.21
C PRO A 201 8.70 -18.91 -5.16
N VAL A 202 8.58 -19.90 -6.04
CA VAL A 202 7.55 -19.94 -7.10
C VAL A 202 6.13 -19.86 -6.53
N GLY A 203 5.87 -20.54 -5.39
CA GLY A 203 4.57 -20.50 -4.74
C GLY A 203 4.12 -19.09 -4.31
N ASP A 204 5.06 -18.20 -3.96
CA ASP A 204 4.75 -16.84 -3.54
C ASP A 204 4.35 -15.97 -4.74
N PHE A 205 5.07 -16.13 -5.86
CA PHE A 205 4.71 -15.43 -7.10
C PHE A 205 3.36 -15.89 -7.65
N VAL A 206 3.07 -17.19 -7.58
CA VAL A 206 1.76 -17.73 -7.98
C VAL A 206 0.66 -17.15 -7.09
N ARG A 207 0.86 -17.13 -5.77
CA ARG A 207 -0.11 -16.55 -4.82
C ARG A 207 -0.33 -15.06 -5.07
N LEU A 208 0.72 -14.29 -5.29
CA LEU A 208 0.61 -12.88 -5.65
C LEU A 208 -0.21 -12.71 -6.94
N GLY A 209 0.08 -13.50 -7.98
CA GLY A 209 -0.64 -13.47 -9.25
C GLY A 209 -2.12 -13.83 -9.10
N VAL A 210 -2.43 -14.89 -8.35
CA VAL A 210 -3.84 -15.31 -8.10
C VAL A 210 -4.60 -14.25 -7.31
N ASN A 211 -4.04 -13.72 -6.21
CA ASN A 211 -4.69 -12.66 -5.44
C ASN A 211 -4.85 -11.38 -6.24
N GLY A 212 -3.84 -10.99 -7.04
CA GLY A 212 -3.92 -9.84 -7.93
C GLY A 212 -5.01 -10.00 -9.01
N LEU A 213 -5.11 -11.19 -9.61
CA LEU A 213 -6.16 -11.50 -10.57
C LEU A 213 -7.55 -11.46 -9.92
N LEU A 214 -7.71 -12.04 -8.73
CA LEU A 214 -8.97 -11.97 -7.98
C LEU A 214 -9.35 -10.52 -7.64
N CYS A 215 -8.40 -9.69 -7.21
CA CYS A 215 -8.63 -8.27 -6.98
C CYS A 215 -9.11 -7.58 -8.25
N PHE A 216 -8.42 -7.78 -9.37
CA PHE A 216 -8.79 -7.21 -10.67
C PHE A 216 -10.20 -7.65 -11.10
N VAL A 217 -10.50 -8.95 -11.02
CA VAL A 217 -11.82 -9.50 -11.38
C VAL A 217 -12.91 -8.93 -10.48
N LEU A 218 -12.69 -8.83 -9.17
CA LEU A 218 -13.65 -8.24 -8.25
C LEU A 218 -13.92 -6.76 -8.56
N LEU A 219 -12.89 -5.97 -8.78
CA LEU A 219 -13.03 -4.57 -9.15
C LEU A 219 -13.79 -4.41 -10.50
N TYR A 220 -13.51 -5.27 -11.46
CA TYR A 220 -14.22 -5.29 -12.76
C TYR A 220 -15.69 -5.70 -12.59
N LEU A 221 -15.99 -6.77 -11.84
CA LEU A 221 -17.35 -7.26 -11.62
C LEU A 221 -18.21 -6.30 -10.81
N LEU A 222 -17.63 -5.63 -9.81
CA LEU A 222 -18.31 -4.61 -9.01
C LEU A 222 -18.58 -3.35 -9.82
N GLY A 223 -18.15 -3.33 -11.09
CA GLY A 223 -18.44 -2.23 -12.01
C GLY A 223 -17.75 -0.95 -11.56
N PHE A 224 -16.44 -1.05 -11.34
CA PHE A 224 -15.60 0.08 -10.96
C PHE A 224 -15.89 1.34 -11.79
N ASP A 225 -16.15 1.16 -13.09
CA ASP A 225 -16.59 2.25 -13.98
C ASP A 225 -18.05 2.69 -13.73
N ARG A 226 -18.92 1.83 -13.23
CA ARG A 226 -20.34 2.14 -12.98
C ARG A 226 -20.58 2.83 -11.65
N CYS A 227 -19.79 2.50 -10.63
CA CYS A 227 -19.86 3.18 -9.34
C CYS A 227 -19.37 4.63 -9.44
N TYR A 228 -18.49 4.94 -10.39
CA TYR A 228 -17.93 6.29 -10.59
C TYR A 228 -18.57 7.06 -11.74
N GLY A 229 -19.38 6.42 -12.60
CA GLY A 229 -20.18 7.06 -13.64
C GLY A 229 -21.47 7.66 -13.09
N GLY A 230 -21.40 8.86 -12.51
CA GLY A 230 -22.55 9.77 -12.30
C GLY A 230 -23.66 9.34 -11.31
N GLY A 231 -23.95 8.07 -11.14
CA GLY A 231 -25.10 7.61 -10.33
C GLY A 231 -24.92 7.73 -8.82
N TYR A 232 -23.76 7.41 -8.31
CA TYR A 232 -23.45 7.49 -6.87
C TYR A 232 -23.21 8.92 -6.40
N LEU A 233 -22.54 9.74 -7.22
CA LEU A 233 -22.35 11.18 -6.93
C LEU A 233 -23.69 11.91 -6.90
N MET A 234 -24.64 11.57 -7.78
CA MET A 234 -26.00 12.10 -7.70
C MET A 234 -26.74 11.64 -6.45
N ALA A 235 -26.63 10.39 -6.04
CA ALA A 235 -27.29 9.88 -4.83
C ALA A 235 -26.77 10.55 -3.55
N VAL A 236 -25.43 10.75 -3.44
CA VAL A 236 -24.80 11.43 -2.31
C VAL A 236 -25.11 12.92 -2.30
N SER A 237 -25.08 13.61 -3.46
CA SER A 237 -25.51 15.00 -3.59
C SER A 237 -26.98 15.17 -3.25
N TYR A 238 -27.85 14.24 -3.68
CA TYR A 238 -29.29 14.33 -3.41
C TYR A 238 -29.63 14.14 -1.93
N THR A 239 -28.96 13.23 -1.25
CA THR A 239 -29.13 13.07 0.21
C THR A 239 -28.60 14.26 0.99
N HIS A 240 -27.50 14.89 0.55
CA HIS A 240 -26.92 16.07 1.18
C HIS A 240 -27.78 17.33 0.98
N LEU A 241 -28.32 17.56 -0.23
CA LEU A 241 -29.25 18.64 -0.53
C LEU A 241 -30.54 18.51 0.30
N ARG A 242 -31.08 17.30 0.40
CA ARG A 242 -32.29 17.04 1.20
C ARG A 242 -32.08 17.22 2.70
N ALA A 243 -30.88 16.87 3.22
CA ALA A 243 -30.52 17.11 4.62
C ALA A 243 -30.35 18.62 4.91
N HIS A 244 -29.88 19.41 3.94
CA HIS A 244 -29.74 20.86 4.07
C HIS A 244 -31.11 21.58 4.00
N GLU A 245 -32.04 21.12 3.15
CA GLU A 245 -33.40 21.68 3.08
C GLU A 245 -34.19 21.40 4.36
N THR A 246 -34.04 20.23 4.96
CA THR A 246 -34.70 19.89 6.23
C THR A 246 -34.14 20.65 7.44
N SER A 247 -32.90 21.15 7.39
CA SER A 247 -32.29 21.96 8.45
C SER A 247 -32.63 23.47 8.34
N LEU A 248 -33.18 23.92 7.21
CA LEU A 248 -33.64 25.32 7.01
C LEU A 248 -35.12 25.54 7.35
N HIS A 249 -35.83 24.45 7.66
CA HIS A 249 -37.26 24.49 8.02
C HIS A 249 -37.52 24.12 9.51
N LEU A 250 -36.50 24.09 10.37
CA LEU A 250 -36.55 24.02 11.81
C LEU A 250 -35.92 25.28 12.42
#